data_f8d2fc0dc4a4cdc4ae52e5ecb7d47616
#
_entry.id   f8d2fc0dc4a4cdc4ae52e5ecb7d47616
#
_cell.length_a   1.000
_cell.length_b   1.000
_cell.length_c   1.000
_cell.angle_alpha   90.00
_cell.angle_beta   90.00
_cell.angle_gamma   90.00
#
_symmetry.space_group_name_H-M   'P 1'
#
loop_
_entity.id
_entity.type
_entity.pdbx_description
1 polymer ?
#
loop_
_entity_poly.entity_id
_entity_poly.type
_entity_poly.pdbx_seq_one_letter_code
_entity_poly.pdbx_strand_id
1 'polypeptide(L)'
;MPVWTPILKTAICVKKLEKPILTKDDIPYPAELIFNAGVAKVNGKYVMVFRNDYIADDAEDKKRFSGTSVGVAVSENGIDGWHVNPKPLIDYQWYKQKCTNVLGKVEKIKDIVRLYDPRITVIEGEMYLCLAMDTLHGLRGCIAKLSEDLESYEIISASIPDNRNMVLFPEKIGGYYVRLERPFSTYGRKVKDRYEVWMSKSPDLKFWGESELVLAADDVPYSNNKIGPAAPPIKTPQGWLTVFHAVDIEDDREQNGPWSTTWKKRYTAGIMLLDLEDPAKIIGMCKEPLIAPELPHESEVGYRQNVIFPGGMILEDDGEVKIYYGAADTVECVATAKLDDLIALCLENK
;
A
#
# COMPACT_ATOMS: atom_id res chain seq x y z
N MET A 1 24.40 27.78 0.24
CA MET A 1 23.25 27.61 -0.66
C MET A 1 22.03 27.62 0.21
N PRO A 2 20.91 28.26 -0.17
CA PRO A 2 19.68 28.16 0.60
C PRO A 2 19.27 26.67 0.63
N VAL A 3 19.00 26.15 1.82
CA VAL A 3 18.48 24.80 1.99
C VAL A 3 17.07 24.82 1.41
N TRP A 4 16.86 24.08 0.32
CA TRP A 4 15.53 23.94 -0.26
C TRP A 4 14.64 23.16 0.72
N THR A 5 13.51 23.73 1.07
CA THR A 5 12.53 23.08 1.97
C THR A 5 11.32 22.66 1.11
N PRO A 6 10.98 21.38 1.07
CA PRO A 6 9.87 20.89 0.26
C PRO A 6 8.53 21.47 0.74
N ILE A 7 7.68 21.80 -0.21
CA ILE A 7 6.28 22.20 0.08
C ILE A 7 5.50 20.91 0.37
N LEU A 8 5.10 20.71 1.62
CA LEU A 8 4.38 19.50 2.03
C LEU A 8 2.87 19.65 1.80
N LYS A 9 2.49 19.82 0.53
CA LYS A 9 1.11 19.93 0.06
C LYS A 9 0.85 18.96 -1.08
N THR A 10 -0.42 18.65 -1.30
CA THR A 10 -0.87 17.87 -2.46
C THR A 10 -0.58 18.63 -3.75
N ALA A 11 -0.09 17.95 -4.76
CA ALA A 11 0.17 18.52 -6.08
C ALA A 11 -1.12 19.10 -6.68
N ILE A 12 -1.01 20.27 -7.33
CA ILE A 12 -2.17 21.03 -7.86
C ILE A 12 -3.02 20.21 -8.84
N CYS A 13 -2.40 19.32 -9.62
CA CYS A 13 -3.11 18.48 -10.58
C CYS A 13 -3.91 17.35 -9.92
N VAL A 14 -3.71 17.07 -8.63
CA VAL A 14 -4.40 16.00 -7.90
C VAL A 14 -5.66 16.54 -7.24
N LYS A 15 -6.79 15.90 -7.50
CA LYS A 15 -8.09 16.20 -6.93
C LYS A 15 -8.50 15.11 -5.95
N LYS A 16 -8.49 15.40 -4.65
CA LYS A 16 -9.00 14.49 -3.64
C LYS A 16 -10.52 14.56 -3.58
N LEU A 17 -11.17 13.41 -3.33
CA LEU A 17 -12.57 13.44 -2.91
C LEU A 17 -12.65 13.96 -1.47
N GLU A 18 -13.65 14.78 -1.20
CA GLU A 18 -13.87 15.38 0.13
C GLU A 18 -14.27 14.35 1.19
N LYS A 19 -14.86 13.22 0.76
CA LYS A 19 -15.35 12.17 1.65
C LYS A 19 -14.62 10.86 1.37
N PRO A 20 -14.38 10.05 2.42
CA PRO A 20 -13.92 8.68 2.24
C PRO A 20 -14.88 7.87 1.35
N ILE A 21 -14.32 6.88 0.63
CA ILE A 21 -15.06 5.98 -0.25
C ILE A 21 -15.45 4.67 0.43
N LEU A 22 -14.78 4.32 1.52
CA LEU A 22 -15.11 3.16 2.36
C LEU A 22 -14.74 3.46 3.81
N THR A 23 -15.68 3.16 4.71
CA THR A 23 -15.57 3.37 6.16
C THR A 23 -16.05 2.13 6.91
N LYS A 24 -15.91 2.10 8.23
CA LYS A 24 -16.40 0.99 9.05
C LYS A 24 -17.92 0.80 8.96
N ASP A 25 -18.67 1.86 8.68
CA ASP A 25 -20.14 1.82 8.61
C ASP A 25 -20.64 1.08 7.36
N ASP A 26 -19.76 0.86 6.38
CA ASP A 26 -20.05 0.12 5.14
C ASP A 26 -19.80 -1.39 5.28
N ILE A 27 -19.22 -1.84 6.41
CA ILE A 27 -18.75 -3.22 6.59
C ILE A 27 -19.79 -4.08 7.32
N PRO A 28 -20.21 -5.23 6.73
CA PRO A 28 -21.26 -6.09 7.30
C PRO A 28 -20.79 -7.03 8.43
N TYR A 29 -19.55 -6.88 8.93
CA TYR A 29 -18.96 -7.64 10.03
C TYR A 29 -18.20 -6.70 10.96
N PRO A 30 -17.70 -7.14 12.15
CA PRO A 30 -17.02 -6.26 13.08
C PRO A 30 -15.89 -5.47 12.43
N ALA A 31 -15.95 -4.13 12.52
CA ALA A 31 -15.02 -3.21 11.89
C ALA A 31 -14.81 -1.95 12.73
N GLU A 32 -13.56 -1.48 12.79
CA GLU A 32 -13.21 -0.20 13.40
C GLU A 32 -12.33 0.66 12.49
N LEU A 33 -11.34 0.07 11.83
CA LEU A 33 -10.40 0.79 10.99
C LEU A 33 -10.34 0.14 9.61
N ILE A 34 -10.72 0.87 8.57
CA ILE A 34 -10.72 0.40 7.17
C ILE A 34 -9.69 1.20 6.38
N PHE A 35 -8.61 0.57 5.95
CA PHE A 35 -7.49 1.30 5.35
C PHE A 35 -6.52 0.40 4.58
N ASN A 36 -5.57 1.02 3.88
CA ASN A 36 -4.47 0.39 3.15
C ASN A 36 -4.95 -0.61 2.09
N ALA A 37 -6.02 -0.26 1.36
CA ALA A 37 -6.57 -1.11 0.33
C ALA A 37 -5.69 -1.17 -0.92
N GLY A 38 -5.61 -2.36 -1.52
CA GLY A 38 -5.24 -2.54 -2.92
C GLY A 38 -6.48 -2.51 -3.79
N VAL A 39 -6.41 -1.86 -4.96
CA VAL A 39 -7.52 -1.79 -5.92
C VAL A 39 -7.02 -2.14 -7.30
N ALA A 40 -7.77 -2.99 -8.02
CA ALA A 40 -7.53 -3.31 -9.42
C ALA A 40 -8.83 -3.31 -10.23
N LYS A 41 -8.73 -3.09 -11.54
CA LYS A 41 -9.86 -3.21 -12.48
C LYS A 41 -9.82 -4.59 -13.12
N VAL A 42 -10.90 -5.35 -12.96
CA VAL A 42 -11.03 -6.74 -13.42
C VAL A 42 -12.36 -6.88 -14.16
N ASN A 43 -12.33 -7.28 -15.41
CA ASN A 43 -13.53 -7.45 -16.24
C ASN A 43 -14.48 -6.22 -16.21
N GLY A 44 -13.88 -5.01 -16.24
CA GLY A 44 -14.63 -3.75 -16.21
C GLY A 44 -15.09 -3.27 -14.84
N LYS A 45 -14.97 -4.10 -13.80
CA LYS A 45 -15.32 -3.75 -12.40
C LYS A 45 -14.09 -3.45 -11.57
N TYR A 46 -14.28 -2.69 -10.50
CA TYR A 46 -13.24 -2.38 -9.54
C TYR A 46 -13.31 -3.34 -8.37
N VAL A 47 -12.20 -4.03 -8.12
CA VAL A 47 -12.04 -4.94 -6.97
C VAL A 47 -11.11 -4.27 -5.97
N MET A 48 -11.61 -4.03 -4.77
CA MET A 48 -10.85 -3.52 -3.64
C MET A 48 -10.63 -4.65 -2.64
N VAL A 49 -9.39 -4.83 -2.19
CA VAL A 49 -9.03 -5.71 -1.09
C VAL A 49 -8.44 -4.82 0.01
N PHE A 50 -9.07 -4.77 1.18
CA PHE A 50 -8.75 -3.80 2.23
C PHE A 50 -8.42 -4.45 3.57
N ARG A 51 -7.64 -3.75 4.39
CA ARG A 51 -7.40 -4.10 5.78
C ARG A 51 -8.51 -3.56 6.67
N ASN A 52 -8.94 -4.37 7.63
CA ASN A 52 -9.80 -3.98 8.73
C ASN A 52 -9.19 -4.45 10.05
N ASP A 53 -8.94 -3.51 10.96
CA ASP A 53 -8.63 -3.83 12.36
C ASP A 53 -9.91 -3.60 13.18
N TYR A 54 -10.27 -4.57 14.05
CA TYR A 54 -11.57 -4.56 14.72
C TYR A 54 -11.53 -5.02 16.18
N ILE A 55 -12.61 -4.71 16.89
CA ILE A 55 -12.91 -5.21 18.23
C ILE A 55 -14.07 -6.22 18.08
N ALA A 56 -13.82 -7.49 18.41
CA ALA A 56 -14.86 -8.51 18.28
C ALA A 56 -15.93 -8.33 19.36
N ASP A 57 -17.17 -8.69 19.02
CA ASP A 57 -18.32 -8.57 19.94
C ASP A 57 -18.16 -9.44 21.20
N ASP A 58 -17.50 -10.58 21.07
CA ASP A 58 -17.24 -11.53 22.16
C ASP A 58 -15.87 -11.35 22.82
N ALA A 59 -15.10 -10.29 22.46
CA ALA A 59 -13.82 -10.00 23.10
C ALA A 59 -14.02 -9.50 24.54
N GLU A 60 -13.23 -10.01 25.48
CA GLU A 60 -13.24 -9.60 26.89
C GLU A 60 -12.78 -8.15 27.07
N ASP A 61 -11.71 -7.76 26.38
CA ASP A 61 -11.19 -6.38 26.40
C ASP A 61 -11.73 -5.59 25.20
N LYS A 62 -12.70 -4.71 25.47
CA LYS A 62 -13.30 -3.81 24.47
C LYS A 62 -12.48 -2.54 24.19
N LYS A 63 -11.32 -2.38 24.84
CA LYS A 63 -10.45 -1.21 24.66
C LYS A 63 -9.30 -1.45 23.67
N ARG A 64 -9.11 -2.70 23.24
CA ARG A 64 -8.02 -3.09 22.34
C ARG A 64 -8.58 -3.84 21.13
N PHE A 65 -7.94 -3.66 20.00
CA PHE A 65 -8.22 -4.50 18.84
C PHE A 65 -8.04 -5.96 19.18
N SER A 66 -8.97 -6.77 18.76
CA SER A 66 -8.98 -8.21 18.98
C SER A 66 -8.69 -9.00 17.71
N GLY A 67 -8.71 -8.35 16.56
CA GLY A 67 -8.40 -8.99 15.29
C GLY A 67 -8.02 -8.03 14.17
N THR A 68 -7.48 -8.62 13.11
CA THR A 68 -7.27 -8.01 11.80
C THR A 68 -7.91 -8.91 10.76
N SER A 69 -8.71 -8.33 9.88
CA SER A 69 -9.25 -9.03 8.72
C SER A 69 -8.85 -8.36 7.41
N VAL A 70 -8.93 -9.10 6.32
CA VAL A 70 -8.81 -8.60 4.95
C VAL A 70 -10.16 -8.78 4.30
N GLY A 71 -10.82 -7.68 3.97
CA GLY A 71 -12.10 -7.66 3.29
C GLY A 71 -11.98 -7.47 1.80
N VAL A 72 -13.07 -7.74 1.08
CA VAL A 72 -13.20 -7.53 -0.37
C VAL A 72 -14.43 -6.72 -0.66
N ALA A 73 -14.33 -5.74 -1.55
CA ALA A 73 -15.45 -4.96 -2.06
C ALA A 73 -15.36 -4.81 -3.58
N VAL A 74 -16.50 -4.65 -4.24
CA VAL A 74 -16.60 -4.45 -5.68
C VAL A 74 -17.43 -3.21 -5.98
N SER A 75 -17.00 -2.41 -6.97
CA SER A 75 -17.68 -1.23 -7.48
C SER A 75 -17.71 -1.21 -9.00
N GLU A 76 -18.73 -0.59 -9.59
CA GLU A 76 -18.85 -0.40 -11.04
C GLU A 76 -18.00 0.79 -11.54
N ASN A 77 -17.74 1.79 -10.71
CA ASN A 77 -17.02 3.02 -11.11
C ASN A 77 -15.75 3.30 -10.31
N GLY A 78 -15.49 2.53 -9.24
CA GLY A 78 -14.31 2.68 -8.39
C GLY A 78 -14.31 3.91 -7.47
N ILE A 79 -15.42 4.64 -7.38
CA ILE A 79 -15.57 5.84 -6.54
C ILE A 79 -16.63 5.62 -5.47
N ASP A 80 -17.79 5.13 -5.86
CA ASP A 80 -18.91 4.87 -4.97
C ASP A 80 -19.57 3.51 -5.26
N GLY A 81 -20.69 3.22 -4.55
CA GLY A 81 -21.40 1.97 -4.74
C GLY A 81 -20.56 0.72 -4.42
N TRP A 82 -19.63 0.81 -3.48
CA TRP A 82 -18.83 -0.32 -3.05
C TRP A 82 -19.69 -1.35 -2.34
N HIS A 83 -19.77 -2.53 -2.93
CA HIS A 83 -20.47 -3.68 -2.38
C HIS A 83 -19.47 -4.59 -1.67
N VAL A 84 -19.52 -4.61 -0.33
CA VAL A 84 -18.60 -5.40 0.50
C VAL A 84 -19.10 -6.84 0.60
N ASN A 85 -18.20 -7.82 0.43
CA ASN A 85 -18.52 -9.22 0.65
C ASN A 85 -19.02 -9.44 2.09
N PRO A 86 -20.00 -10.33 2.32
CA PRO A 86 -20.62 -10.53 3.63
C PRO A 86 -19.67 -11.13 4.69
N LYS A 87 -18.53 -11.65 4.26
CA LYS A 87 -17.48 -12.21 5.11
C LYS A 87 -16.11 -11.73 4.63
N PRO A 88 -15.16 -11.53 5.55
CA PRO A 88 -13.79 -11.23 5.15
C PRO A 88 -13.14 -12.43 4.43
N LEU A 89 -12.24 -12.13 3.49
CA LEU A 89 -11.41 -13.11 2.80
C LEU A 89 -10.42 -13.79 3.78
N ILE A 90 -9.89 -13.00 4.72
CA ILE A 90 -8.93 -13.43 5.75
C ILE A 90 -9.39 -12.82 7.07
N ASP A 91 -9.37 -13.61 8.15
CA ASP A 91 -9.67 -13.13 9.50
C ASP A 91 -8.71 -13.75 10.51
N TYR A 92 -7.93 -12.90 11.18
CA TYR A 92 -7.06 -13.28 12.28
C TYR A 92 -7.57 -12.70 13.59
N GLN A 93 -8.00 -13.61 14.48
CA GLN A 93 -8.55 -13.28 15.80
C GLN A 93 -7.45 -13.40 16.85
N TRP A 94 -6.86 -12.29 17.26
CA TRP A 94 -5.72 -12.29 18.21
C TRP A 94 -6.08 -12.90 19.55
N TYR A 95 -7.30 -12.62 20.04
CA TYR A 95 -7.77 -13.13 21.32
C TYR A 95 -8.04 -14.65 21.30
N LYS A 96 -8.23 -15.25 20.14
CA LYS A 96 -8.38 -16.71 19.96
C LYS A 96 -7.12 -17.36 19.41
N GLN A 97 -6.10 -16.58 19.06
CA GLN A 97 -4.88 -17.03 18.39
C GLN A 97 -5.18 -17.91 17.17
N LYS A 98 -6.21 -17.55 16.42
CA LYS A 98 -6.74 -18.33 15.32
C LYS A 98 -6.82 -17.47 14.05
N CYS A 99 -6.23 -17.97 12.97
CA CYS A 99 -6.43 -17.45 11.62
C CYS A 99 -7.46 -18.33 10.91
N THR A 100 -8.52 -17.71 10.38
CA THR A 100 -9.54 -18.38 9.57
C THR A 100 -9.39 -18.00 8.12
N ASN A 101 -9.92 -18.83 7.21
CA ASN A 101 -9.85 -18.64 5.76
C ASN A 101 -8.42 -18.59 5.18
N VAL A 102 -7.45 -19.17 5.88
CA VAL A 102 -6.13 -19.39 5.29
C VAL A 102 -6.20 -20.68 4.47
N LEU A 103 -6.52 -20.55 3.20
CA LEU A 103 -6.45 -21.67 2.24
C LEU A 103 -5.03 -21.75 1.68
N GLY A 104 -4.06 -21.96 2.54
CA GLY A 104 -2.69 -22.05 2.09
C GLY A 104 -2.20 -23.47 2.09
N LYS A 105 -1.98 -24.08 0.94
CA LYS A 105 -1.16 -25.30 0.80
C LYS A 105 0.33 -25.06 0.96
N VAL A 106 0.75 -23.92 1.49
CA VAL A 106 2.14 -23.71 1.88
C VAL A 106 2.31 -24.26 3.29
N GLU A 107 2.25 -25.59 3.41
CA GLU A 107 2.45 -26.36 4.65
C GLU A 107 3.77 -26.03 5.39
N LYS A 108 4.64 -25.25 4.75
CA LYS A 108 5.95 -24.84 5.28
C LYS A 108 5.95 -23.49 6.00
N ILE A 109 4.91 -22.66 5.84
CA ILE A 109 4.81 -21.39 6.57
C ILE A 109 4.02 -21.65 7.84
N LYS A 110 4.76 -21.98 8.89
CA LYS A 110 4.21 -22.16 10.24
C LYS A 110 4.13 -20.81 10.94
N ASP A 111 3.26 -20.75 11.93
CA ASP A 111 3.24 -19.66 12.91
C ASP A 111 2.85 -18.28 12.31
N ILE A 112 1.94 -18.27 11.32
CA ILE A 112 1.34 -17.04 10.81
C ILE A 112 0.52 -16.40 11.92
N VAL A 113 0.84 -15.16 12.25
CA VAL A 113 0.13 -14.34 13.23
C VAL A 113 -0.99 -13.55 12.56
N ARG A 114 -0.74 -12.94 11.40
CA ARG A 114 -1.74 -12.25 10.60
C ARG A 114 -1.25 -11.97 9.18
N LEU A 115 -2.21 -11.70 8.29
CA LEU A 115 -2.00 -11.17 6.94
C LEU A 115 -2.73 -9.83 6.83
N TYR A 116 -2.09 -8.80 6.24
CA TYR A 116 -2.64 -7.45 6.17
C TYR A 116 -1.96 -6.61 5.08
N ASP A 117 -2.42 -5.36 4.91
CA ASP A 117 -1.94 -4.39 3.93
C ASP A 117 -1.88 -4.97 2.50
N PRO A 118 -3.02 -5.41 1.95
CA PRO A 118 -3.07 -6.03 0.63
C PRO A 118 -2.72 -5.05 -0.49
N ARG A 119 -2.08 -5.57 -1.54
CA ARG A 119 -1.93 -4.94 -2.85
C ARG A 119 -2.38 -5.94 -3.89
N ILE A 120 -3.25 -5.54 -4.79
CA ILE A 120 -3.77 -6.41 -5.84
C ILE A 120 -3.19 -6.02 -7.20
N THR A 121 -2.70 -6.99 -7.95
CA THR A 121 -2.17 -6.83 -9.31
C THR A 121 -2.77 -7.89 -10.21
N VAL A 122 -3.19 -7.49 -11.40
CA VAL A 122 -3.65 -8.44 -12.44
C VAL A 122 -2.52 -8.69 -13.42
N ILE A 123 -2.14 -9.96 -13.58
CA ILE A 123 -1.08 -10.41 -14.50
C ILE A 123 -1.63 -11.56 -15.34
N GLU A 124 -1.64 -11.41 -16.65
CA GLU A 124 -2.14 -12.45 -17.59
C GLU A 124 -3.58 -12.90 -17.26
N GLY A 125 -4.43 -11.98 -16.77
CA GLY A 125 -5.82 -12.22 -16.38
C GLY A 125 -6.01 -12.79 -14.97
N GLU A 126 -4.94 -13.13 -14.26
CA GLU A 126 -4.97 -13.69 -12.92
C GLU A 126 -4.74 -12.60 -11.86
N MET A 127 -5.44 -12.69 -10.75
CA MET A 127 -5.32 -11.74 -9.63
C MET A 127 -4.31 -12.23 -8.60
N TYR A 128 -3.32 -11.39 -8.30
CA TYR A 128 -2.32 -11.65 -7.28
C TYR A 128 -2.38 -10.62 -6.15
N LEU A 129 -2.24 -11.10 -4.92
CA LEU A 129 -2.16 -10.28 -3.73
C LEU A 129 -0.73 -10.26 -3.21
N CYS A 130 -0.19 -9.09 -2.96
CA CYS A 130 0.94 -8.91 -2.08
C CYS A 130 0.43 -8.49 -0.70
N LEU A 131 0.85 -9.20 0.35
CA LEU A 131 0.39 -8.99 1.73
C LEU A 131 1.60 -8.88 2.66
N ALA A 132 1.46 -8.12 3.73
CA ALA A 132 2.35 -8.26 4.88
C ALA A 132 1.90 -9.47 5.70
N MET A 133 2.85 -10.29 6.12
CA MET A 133 2.64 -11.51 6.89
C MET A 133 3.45 -11.43 8.19
N ASP A 134 2.81 -11.17 9.31
CA ASP A 134 3.46 -11.33 10.60
C ASP A 134 3.54 -12.82 10.95
N THR A 135 4.71 -13.25 11.38
CA THR A 135 4.94 -14.61 11.91
C THR A 135 5.63 -14.50 13.27
N LEU A 136 5.65 -15.61 14.03
CA LEU A 136 6.42 -15.67 15.29
C LEU A 136 7.93 -15.47 15.08
N HIS A 137 8.40 -15.57 13.85
CA HIS A 137 9.81 -15.47 13.47
C HIS A 137 10.14 -14.23 12.62
N GLY A 138 9.31 -13.20 12.72
CA GLY A 138 9.49 -11.92 12.02
C GLY A 138 8.46 -11.66 10.92
N LEU A 139 8.48 -10.44 10.44
CA LEU A 139 7.59 -9.94 9.39
C LEU A 139 8.11 -10.36 8.01
N ARG A 140 7.23 -10.88 7.17
CA ARG A 140 7.53 -11.32 5.81
C ARG A 140 6.57 -10.69 4.81
N GLY A 141 7.01 -10.50 3.58
CA GLY A 141 6.11 -10.25 2.46
C GLY A 141 5.56 -11.58 1.92
N CYS A 142 4.29 -11.58 1.57
CA CYS A 142 3.58 -12.75 1.06
C CYS A 142 3.00 -12.44 -0.32
N ILE A 143 3.09 -13.39 -1.25
CA ILE A 143 2.40 -13.37 -2.53
C ILE A 143 1.38 -14.48 -2.54
N ALA A 144 0.14 -14.15 -2.84
CA ALA A 144 -0.96 -15.09 -2.96
C ALA A 144 -1.71 -14.88 -4.28
N LYS A 145 -2.34 -15.92 -4.80
CA LYS A 145 -3.30 -15.85 -5.90
C LYS A 145 -4.71 -15.74 -5.33
N LEU A 146 -5.47 -14.77 -5.77
CA LEU A 146 -6.88 -14.60 -5.40
C LEU A 146 -7.75 -15.35 -6.42
N SER A 147 -8.79 -16.04 -5.96
CA SER A 147 -9.74 -16.72 -6.83
C SER A 147 -10.63 -15.74 -7.59
N GLU A 148 -11.14 -16.16 -8.75
CA GLU A 148 -12.03 -15.34 -9.59
C GLU A 148 -13.34 -14.96 -8.89
N ASP A 149 -13.87 -15.82 -8.01
CA ASP A 149 -15.05 -15.58 -7.19
C ASP A 149 -14.81 -14.64 -6.01
N LEU A 150 -13.57 -14.25 -5.77
CA LEU A 150 -13.15 -13.36 -4.67
C LEU A 150 -13.43 -13.94 -3.26
N GLU A 151 -13.56 -15.25 -3.13
CA GLU A 151 -13.93 -15.91 -1.87
C GLU A 151 -12.76 -16.72 -1.26
N SER A 152 -11.71 -16.96 -2.03
CA SER A 152 -10.55 -17.75 -1.58
C SER A 152 -9.23 -17.25 -2.14
N TYR A 153 -8.12 -17.68 -1.53
CA TYR A 153 -6.78 -17.35 -1.98
C TYR A 153 -5.81 -18.52 -1.71
N GLU A 154 -4.75 -18.57 -2.49
CA GLU A 154 -3.65 -19.53 -2.32
C GLU A 154 -2.33 -18.78 -2.14
N ILE A 155 -1.58 -19.06 -1.05
CA ILE A 155 -0.26 -18.50 -0.83
C ILE A 155 0.73 -19.20 -1.79
N ILE A 156 1.38 -18.40 -2.65
CA ILE A 156 2.39 -18.89 -3.60
C ILE A 156 3.77 -18.90 -2.95
N SER A 157 4.13 -17.79 -2.29
CA SER A 157 5.44 -17.61 -1.68
C SER A 157 5.44 -16.59 -0.56
N ALA A 158 6.45 -16.67 0.29
CA ALA A 158 6.75 -15.64 1.28
C ALA A 158 8.25 -15.33 1.26
N SER A 159 8.60 -14.06 1.45
CA SER A 159 9.99 -13.62 1.52
C SER A 159 10.73 -14.15 2.73
N ILE A 160 12.04 -13.94 2.78
CA ILE A 160 12.79 -13.99 4.04
C ILE A 160 12.24 -12.95 5.03
N PRO A 161 12.50 -13.08 6.34
CA PRO A 161 12.12 -12.09 7.35
C PRO A 161 12.60 -10.68 7.04
N ASP A 162 11.92 -9.72 7.68
CA ASP A 162 12.19 -8.30 7.61
C ASP A 162 12.04 -7.70 6.19
N ASN A 163 10.95 -8.08 5.52
CA ASN A 163 10.56 -7.51 4.23
C ASN A 163 9.04 -7.33 4.14
N ARG A 164 8.57 -6.23 3.55
CA ARG A 164 7.16 -5.96 3.28
C ARG A 164 6.94 -4.87 2.22
N ASN A 165 5.70 -4.41 2.10
CA ASN A 165 5.28 -3.40 1.11
C ASN A 165 5.61 -3.82 -0.32
N MET A 166 5.41 -5.10 -0.63
CA MET A 166 5.61 -5.61 -1.97
C MET A 166 4.49 -5.17 -2.90
N VAL A 167 4.86 -4.82 -4.13
CA VAL A 167 3.93 -4.61 -5.24
C VAL A 167 4.49 -5.29 -6.48
N LEU A 168 3.64 -5.99 -7.22
CA LEU A 168 4.00 -6.64 -8.49
C LEU A 168 3.79 -5.68 -9.65
N PHE A 169 4.63 -5.79 -10.67
CA PHE A 169 4.34 -5.20 -11.97
C PHE A 169 3.24 -5.99 -12.67
N PRO A 170 2.35 -5.34 -13.46
CA PRO A 170 1.19 -5.99 -14.07
C PRO A 170 1.52 -6.86 -15.28
N GLU A 171 2.77 -6.94 -15.67
CA GLU A 171 3.27 -7.84 -16.73
C GLU A 171 4.71 -8.29 -16.45
N LYS A 172 5.14 -9.32 -17.13
CA LYS A 172 6.55 -9.76 -17.12
C LYS A 172 7.43 -8.79 -17.91
N ILE A 173 8.60 -8.48 -17.37
CA ILE A 173 9.61 -7.63 -18.01
C ILE A 173 10.84 -8.51 -18.27
N GLY A 174 11.28 -8.57 -19.53
CA GLY A 174 12.37 -9.48 -19.93
C GLY A 174 12.09 -10.96 -19.65
N GLY A 175 10.81 -11.37 -19.57
CA GLY A 175 10.40 -12.73 -19.26
C GLY A 175 10.27 -13.06 -17.77
N TYR A 176 10.55 -12.10 -16.87
CA TYR A 176 10.49 -12.27 -15.42
C TYR A 176 9.31 -11.51 -14.82
N TYR A 177 8.71 -12.08 -13.77
CA TYR A 177 7.90 -11.31 -12.83
C TYR A 177 8.82 -10.35 -12.09
N VAL A 178 8.37 -9.11 -11.93
CA VAL A 178 9.12 -8.05 -11.23
C VAL A 178 8.27 -7.54 -10.07
N ARG A 179 8.92 -7.24 -8.94
CA ARG A 179 8.27 -6.57 -7.82
C ARG A 179 9.15 -5.45 -7.27
N LEU A 180 8.50 -4.42 -6.74
CA LEU A 180 9.12 -3.50 -5.80
C LEU A 180 8.88 -4.02 -4.37
N GLU A 181 9.84 -3.81 -3.48
CA GLU A 181 9.80 -4.29 -2.11
C GLU A 181 10.56 -3.36 -1.16
N ARG A 182 10.39 -3.56 0.14
CA ARG A 182 11.08 -2.77 1.16
C ARG A 182 11.66 -3.67 2.24
N PRO A 183 12.89 -4.16 2.08
CA PRO A 183 13.61 -4.87 3.12
C PRO A 183 13.98 -3.93 4.29
N PHE A 184 14.08 -4.50 5.50
CA PHE A 184 14.45 -3.78 6.72
C PHE A 184 15.94 -3.94 6.96
N SER A 185 16.76 -3.19 6.25
CA SER A 185 18.21 -3.24 6.43
C SER A 185 18.67 -2.23 7.47
N THR A 186 18.85 -2.68 8.70
CA THR A 186 19.30 -1.83 9.82
C THR A 186 20.75 -2.04 10.21
N TYR A 187 21.38 -3.14 9.79
CA TYR A 187 22.77 -3.45 10.13
C TYR A 187 23.74 -2.52 9.42
N GLY A 188 24.69 -1.99 10.20
CA GLY A 188 25.75 -1.12 9.67
C GLY A 188 25.32 0.31 9.33
N ARG A 189 24.05 0.68 9.52
CA ARG A 189 23.55 2.03 9.26
C ARG A 189 23.75 2.95 10.45
N LYS A 190 24.12 4.20 10.17
CA LYS A 190 24.23 5.27 11.18
C LYS A 190 22.85 5.72 11.68
N VAL A 191 21.85 5.70 10.80
CA VAL A 191 20.46 6.09 11.08
C VAL A 191 19.58 4.87 11.01
N LYS A 192 18.81 4.62 12.06
CA LYS A 192 17.81 3.54 12.11
C LYS A 192 16.58 3.88 11.24
N ASP A 193 15.84 2.84 10.84
CA ASP A 193 14.60 2.95 10.08
C ASP A 193 14.70 3.65 8.72
N ARG A 194 15.90 3.74 8.15
CA ARG A 194 16.12 4.19 6.76
C ARG A 194 15.83 3.03 5.81
N TYR A 195 14.55 2.76 5.58
CA TYR A 195 14.12 1.71 4.65
C TYR A 195 13.84 2.31 3.29
N GLU A 196 14.20 1.59 2.23
CA GLU A 196 14.31 2.07 0.87
C GLU A 196 13.50 1.19 -0.09
N VAL A 197 13.28 1.67 -1.31
CA VAL A 197 12.63 0.90 -2.37
C VAL A 197 13.66 0.07 -3.10
N TRP A 198 13.45 -1.24 -3.10
CA TRP A 198 14.23 -2.22 -3.82
C TRP A 198 13.37 -2.90 -4.88
N MET A 199 14.01 -3.50 -5.86
CA MET A 199 13.40 -4.34 -6.88
C MET A 199 13.99 -5.74 -6.81
N SER A 200 13.19 -6.75 -7.16
CA SER A 200 13.67 -8.10 -7.42
C SER A 200 12.89 -8.78 -8.55
N LYS A 201 13.48 -9.81 -9.14
CA LYS A 201 12.93 -10.56 -10.29
C LYS A 201 12.68 -12.01 -9.91
N SER A 202 11.69 -12.64 -10.57
CA SER A 202 11.35 -14.05 -10.37
C SER A 202 10.90 -14.69 -11.67
N PRO A 203 11.32 -15.94 -11.98
CA PRO A 203 10.79 -16.69 -13.12
C PRO A 203 9.37 -17.23 -12.88
N ASP A 204 8.93 -17.39 -11.62
CA ASP A 204 7.78 -18.22 -11.25
C ASP A 204 7.01 -17.75 -10.01
N LEU A 205 7.22 -16.52 -9.53
CA LEU A 205 6.67 -15.93 -8.30
C LEU A 205 7.12 -16.60 -6.99
N LYS A 206 7.99 -17.61 -7.05
CA LYS A 206 8.49 -18.37 -5.89
C LYS A 206 9.94 -18.05 -5.58
N PHE A 207 10.79 -18.07 -6.61
CA PHE A 207 12.23 -17.82 -6.47
C PHE A 207 12.55 -16.39 -6.89
N TRP A 208 12.93 -15.54 -5.92
CA TRP A 208 13.21 -14.12 -6.12
C TRP A 208 14.71 -13.84 -5.97
N GLY A 209 15.26 -13.08 -6.89
CA GLY A 209 16.67 -12.71 -6.93
C GLY A 209 16.91 -11.45 -7.75
N GLU A 210 18.17 -11.21 -8.12
CA GLU A 210 18.61 -10.00 -8.83
C GLU A 210 18.08 -8.74 -8.14
N SER A 211 18.34 -8.64 -6.83
CA SER A 211 17.83 -7.52 -6.01
C SER A 211 18.66 -6.27 -6.24
N GLU A 212 18.01 -5.17 -6.62
CA GLU A 212 18.62 -3.88 -6.89
C GLU A 212 17.94 -2.76 -6.10
N LEU A 213 18.73 -1.77 -5.66
CA LEU A 213 18.22 -0.54 -5.06
C LEU A 213 17.62 0.34 -6.16
N VAL A 214 16.35 0.71 -6.02
CA VAL A 214 15.65 1.60 -6.95
C VAL A 214 15.67 3.04 -6.46
N LEU A 215 15.29 3.27 -5.20
CA LEU A 215 15.22 4.61 -4.62
C LEU A 215 15.72 4.60 -3.19
N ALA A 216 16.73 5.41 -2.90
CA ALA A 216 17.21 5.62 -1.54
C ALA A 216 16.35 6.66 -0.81
N ALA A 217 16.19 6.50 0.50
CA ALA A 217 15.42 7.44 1.31
C ALA A 217 16.03 8.84 1.33
N ASP A 218 17.35 8.94 1.16
CA ASP A 218 18.09 10.21 1.11
C ASP A 218 17.85 11.00 -0.18
N ASP A 219 17.37 10.35 -1.25
CA ASP A 219 17.06 10.97 -2.53
C ASP A 219 15.66 11.61 -2.56
N VAL A 220 14.85 11.39 -1.49
CA VAL A 220 13.50 11.93 -1.36
C VAL A 220 13.50 13.13 -0.41
N PRO A 221 13.40 14.38 -0.91
CA PRO A 221 13.61 15.59 -0.10
C PRO A 221 12.61 15.78 1.05
N TYR A 222 11.41 15.18 0.94
CA TYR A 222 10.35 15.23 1.95
C TYR A 222 10.29 13.97 2.84
N SER A 223 11.40 13.20 2.89
CA SER A 223 11.55 12.04 3.78
C SER A 223 12.83 12.17 4.59
N ASN A 224 12.72 12.06 5.90
CA ASN A 224 13.87 11.95 6.80
C ASN A 224 13.90 10.63 7.58
N ASN A 225 12.96 9.72 7.29
CA ASN A 225 12.85 8.45 8.01
C ASN A 225 12.89 7.24 7.06
N LYS A 226 11.85 7.00 6.30
CA LYS A 226 11.73 5.83 5.43
C LYS A 226 10.82 6.09 4.24
N ILE A 227 11.02 5.30 3.19
CA ILE A 227 10.16 5.23 2.03
C ILE A 227 9.76 3.77 1.76
N GLY A 228 8.82 3.55 0.86
CA GLY A 228 8.51 2.20 0.42
C GLY A 228 7.47 2.18 -0.70
N PRO A 229 7.42 1.11 -1.49
CA PRO A 229 6.42 0.94 -2.54
C PRO A 229 5.01 1.07 -1.99
N ALA A 230 4.09 1.54 -2.81
CA ALA A 230 2.72 1.79 -2.40
C ALA A 230 1.70 1.08 -3.30
N ALA A 231 1.50 1.51 -4.55
CA ALA A 231 0.60 0.87 -5.50
C ALA A 231 1.36 0.15 -6.63
N PRO A 232 0.76 -0.90 -7.23
CA PRO A 232 1.29 -1.50 -8.44
C PRO A 232 1.51 -0.45 -9.54
N PRO A 233 2.62 -0.54 -10.31
CA PRO A 233 2.91 0.42 -11.37
C PRO A 233 1.89 0.38 -12.52
N ILE A 234 1.68 1.53 -13.15
CA ILE A 234 0.93 1.66 -14.41
C ILE A 234 1.92 1.74 -15.57
N LYS A 235 1.70 0.93 -16.61
CA LYS A 235 2.46 1.04 -17.86
C LYS A 235 2.02 2.24 -18.65
N THR A 236 2.96 3.08 -19.07
CA THR A 236 2.74 4.21 -19.96
C THR A 236 3.74 4.17 -21.11
N PRO A 237 3.51 4.89 -22.22
CA PRO A 237 4.51 4.99 -23.27
C PRO A 237 5.86 5.57 -22.83
N GLN A 238 5.87 6.37 -21.76
CA GLN A 238 7.05 7.04 -21.23
C GLN A 238 7.82 6.21 -20.19
N GLY A 239 7.17 5.22 -19.57
CA GLY A 239 7.77 4.41 -18.51
C GLY A 239 6.72 3.79 -17.59
N TRP A 240 7.17 3.12 -16.53
CA TRP A 240 6.33 2.61 -15.45
C TRP A 240 6.08 3.73 -14.44
N LEU A 241 4.86 4.26 -14.43
CA LEU A 241 4.44 5.25 -13.45
C LEU A 241 4.05 4.55 -12.14
N THR A 242 4.68 4.90 -11.03
CA THR A 242 4.39 4.30 -9.73
C THR A 242 4.42 5.32 -8.60
N VAL A 243 3.65 5.04 -7.56
CA VAL A 243 3.64 5.83 -6.33
C VAL A 243 4.34 5.10 -5.20
N PHE A 244 4.92 5.85 -4.29
CA PHE A 244 5.55 5.34 -3.09
C PHE A 244 5.10 6.16 -1.86
N HIS A 245 5.16 5.60 -0.66
CA HIS A 245 4.97 6.38 0.56
C HIS A 245 6.31 6.90 1.05
N ALA A 246 6.31 8.13 1.53
CA ALA A 246 7.45 8.80 2.15
C ALA A 246 7.10 9.24 3.57
N VAL A 247 8.05 9.10 4.49
CA VAL A 247 7.82 9.36 5.92
C VAL A 247 8.81 10.37 6.44
N ASP A 248 8.30 11.41 7.06
CA ASP A 248 9.08 12.35 7.85
C ASP A 248 8.68 12.30 9.34
N ILE A 249 9.64 12.63 10.19
CA ILE A 249 9.48 12.75 11.64
C ILE A 249 9.89 14.16 12.05
N GLU A 250 9.04 14.81 12.84
CA GLU A 250 9.33 16.06 13.54
C GLU A 250 9.01 15.88 15.02
N ASP A 251 9.97 16.14 15.89
CA ASP A 251 9.83 15.91 17.34
C ASP A 251 8.79 16.86 17.97
N ASP A 252 8.62 18.05 17.40
CA ASP A 252 7.71 19.10 17.91
C ASP A 252 6.31 19.00 17.30
N ARG A 253 6.04 18.02 16.42
CA ARG A 253 4.73 17.89 15.78
C ARG A 253 3.66 17.57 16.80
N GLU A 254 2.72 18.51 16.96
CA GLU A 254 1.52 18.29 17.76
C GLU A 254 0.54 17.39 17.01
N GLN A 255 -0.07 16.47 17.73
CA GLN A 255 -1.12 15.59 17.22
C GLN A 255 -2.16 15.34 18.30
N ASN A 256 -3.42 15.23 17.90
CA ASN A 256 -4.53 14.86 18.76
C ASN A 256 -4.94 13.41 18.48
N GLY A 257 -5.24 12.62 19.47
CA GLY A 257 -5.69 11.24 19.30
C GLY A 257 -4.91 10.24 20.14
N PRO A 258 -5.20 8.94 20.02
CA PRO A 258 -4.66 7.89 20.91
C PRO A 258 -3.14 7.80 20.90
N TRP A 259 -2.50 8.24 19.80
CA TRP A 259 -1.05 8.18 19.60
C TRP A 259 -0.37 9.55 19.69
N SER A 260 -1.09 10.59 20.14
CA SER A 260 -0.61 11.98 20.15
C SER A 260 0.74 12.18 20.85
N THR A 261 1.03 11.42 21.89
CA THR A 261 2.28 11.55 22.64
C THR A 261 3.47 10.84 22.02
N THR A 262 3.24 9.84 21.17
CA THR A 262 4.29 8.97 20.61
C THR A 262 4.37 9.00 19.09
N TRP A 263 3.27 9.41 18.42
CA TRP A 263 3.20 9.45 16.96
C TRP A 263 3.65 10.81 16.43
N LYS A 264 4.86 10.88 15.90
CA LYS A 264 5.49 12.09 15.36
C LYS A 264 5.73 12.00 13.85
N LYS A 265 5.14 10.98 13.21
CA LYS A 265 5.33 10.70 11.78
C LYS A 265 4.25 11.36 10.95
N ARG A 266 4.66 11.83 9.76
CA ARG A 266 3.75 12.18 8.67
C ARG A 266 4.09 11.29 7.49
N TYR A 267 3.07 10.73 6.86
CA TYR A 267 3.17 9.95 5.64
C TYR A 267 2.59 10.72 4.49
N THR A 268 3.33 10.83 3.41
CA THR A 268 2.93 11.44 2.14
C THR A 268 3.08 10.42 1.03
N ALA A 269 2.38 10.63 -0.08
CA ALA A 269 2.63 9.91 -1.32
C ALA A 269 3.63 10.66 -2.19
N GLY A 270 4.61 9.96 -2.73
CA GLY A 270 5.47 10.43 -3.81
C GLY A 270 5.14 9.72 -5.11
N ILE A 271 5.69 10.22 -6.23
CA ILE A 271 5.49 9.65 -7.57
C ILE A 271 6.81 9.61 -8.33
N MET A 272 7.05 8.52 -9.05
CA MET A 272 8.22 8.34 -9.90
C MET A 272 7.87 7.58 -11.19
N LEU A 273 8.68 7.78 -12.20
CA LEU A 273 8.62 7.12 -13.49
C LEU A 273 9.88 6.26 -13.66
N LEU A 274 9.69 4.96 -13.90
CA LEU A 274 10.77 3.99 -14.08
C LEU A 274 10.91 3.61 -15.55
N ASP A 275 12.10 3.19 -15.95
CA ASP A 275 12.36 2.72 -17.30
C ASP A 275 11.54 1.44 -17.63
N LEU A 276 11.09 1.30 -18.87
CA LEU A 276 10.22 0.18 -19.27
C LEU A 276 10.95 -1.16 -19.31
N GLU A 277 12.21 -1.17 -19.70
CA GLU A 277 13.01 -2.40 -19.84
C GLU A 277 13.84 -2.69 -18.60
N ASP A 278 14.26 -1.64 -17.89
CA ASP A 278 15.03 -1.71 -16.65
C ASP A 278 14.37 -0.89 -15.52
N PRO A 279 13.36 -1.45 -14.83
CA PRO A 279 12.62 -0.72 -13.80
C PRO A 279 13.43 -0.38 -12.54
N ALA A 280 14.67 -0.83 -12.42
CA ALA A 280 15.58 -0.33 -11.39
C ALA A 280 16.02 1.12 -11.66
N LYS A 281 15.89 1.57 -12.91
CA LYS A 281 16.29 2.91 -13.32
C LYS A 281 15.12 3.90 -13.25
N ILE A 282 15.26 4.90 -12.39
CA ILE A 282 14.35 6.04 -12.32
C ILE A 282 14.68 7.00 -13.47
N ILE A 283 13.69 7.29 -14.33
CA ILE A 283 13.81 8.26 -15.42
C ILE A 283 13.21 9.63 -15.07
N GLY A 284 12.42 9.70 -14.00
CA GLY A 284 11.89 10.94 -13.46
C GLY A 284 11.21 10.74 -12.10
N MET A 285 11.25 11.76 -11.26
CA MET A 285 10.61 11.74 -9.93
C MET A 285 10.24 13.15 -9.49
N CYS A 286 9.03 13.32 -8.97
CA CYS A 286 8.63 14.57 -8.35
C CYS A 286 9.39 14.80 -7.03
N LYS A 287 9.97 15.99 -6.85
CA LYS A 287 10.71 16.37 -5.63
C LYS A 287 9.82 16.90 -4.51
N GLU A 288 8.53 17.01 -4.75
CA GLU A 288 7.50 17.37 -3.79
C GLU A 288 6.48 16.23 -3.64
N PRO A 289 5.72 16.14 -2.55
CA PRO A 289 4.69 15.12 -2.41
C PRO A 289 3.64 15.21 -3.52
N LEU A 290 3.21 14.05 -4.02
CA LEU A 290 2.04 13.94 -4.87
C LEU A 290 0.76 14.18 -4.06
N ILE A 291 0.64 13.52 -2.89
CA ILE A 291 -0.49 13.68 -1.97
C ILE A 291 0.07 13.86 -0.55
N ALA A 292 -0.36 14.93 0.12
CA ALA A 292 -0.05 15.21 1.52
C ALA A 292 -1.33 15.24 2.36
N PRO A 293 -1.28 14.97 3.68
CA PRO A 293 -2.44 15.04 4.56
C PRO A 293 -2.93 16.50 4.71
N GLU A 294 -4.17 16.79 4.32
CA GLU A 294 -4.76 18.14 4.35
C GLU A 294 -6.23 18.13 4.79
N LEU A 295 -6.98 17.05 4.44
CA LEU A 295 -8.40 16.95 4.81
C LEU A 295 -8.53 16.52 6.28
N PRO A 296 -9.64 16.86 6.96
CA PRO A 296 -9.84 16.55 8.39
C PRO A 296 -9.65 15.05 8.72
N HIS A 297 -10.16 14.15 7.88
CA HIS A 297 -10.01 12.70 8.06
C HIS A 297 -8.61 12.16 7.73
N GLU A 298 -7.70 13.01 7.25
CA GLU A 298 -6.29 12.68 6.98
C GLU A 298 -5.37 13.20 8.08
N SER A 299 -5.69 14.39 8.64
CA SER A 299 -4.79 15.16 9.50
C SER A 299 -5.31 15.48 10.90
N GLU A 300 -6.64 15.49 11.13
CA GLU A 300 -7.24 15.93 12.39
C GLU A 300 -7.95 14.80 13.12
N VAL A 301 -8.58 13.89 12.39
CA VAL A 301 -9.40 12.80 12.94
C VAL A 301 -8.87 11.47 12.43
N GLY A 302 -8.81 10.47 13.28
CA GLY A 302 -8.39 9.11 12.92
C GLY A 302 -7.42 8.48 13.90
N TYR A 303 -7.10 7.23 13.64
CA TYR A 303 -6.26 6.44 14.54
C TYR A 303 -4.79 6.91 14.56
N ARG A 304 -4.25 7.28 13.37
CA ARG A 304 -2.92 7.87 13.19
C ARG A 304 -3.00 9.05 12.27
N GLN A 305 -3.08 10.23 12.85
CA GLN A 305 -3.16 11.47 12.08
C GLN A 305 -1.94 11.71 11.20
N ASN A 306 -2.12 12.49 10.14
CA ASN A 306 -1.09 12.83 9.16
C ASN A 306 -0.56 11.59 8.40
N VAL A 307 -1.44 10.67 8.03
CA VAL A 307 -1.08 9.49 7.23
C VAL A 307 -1.86 9.43 5.93
N ILE A 308 -1.12 9.43 4.82
CA ILE A 308 -1.57 9.04 3.48
C ILE A 308 -0.80 7.80 3.08
N PHE A 309 -1.50 6.69 2.82
CA PHE A 309 -0.86 5.44 2.46
C PHE A 309 -1.48 4.85 1.18
N PRO A 310 -0.93 5.16 -0.01
CA PRO A 310 -1.49 4.65 -1.27
C PRO A 310 -1.40 3.12 -1.36
N GLY A 311 -2.38 2.52 -2.03
CA GLY A 311 -2.44 1.07 -2.19
C GLY A 311 -2.91 0.61 -3.56
N GLY A 312 -3.58 1.48 -4.31
CA GLY A 312 -4.06 1.21 -5.66
C GLY A 312 -3.88 2.40 -6.59
N MET A 313 -3.65 2.12 -7.87
CA MET A 313 -3.58 3.14 -8.92
C MET A 313 -4.14 2.54 -10.22
N ILE A 314 -5.12 3.21 -10.82
CA ILE A 314 -5.81 2.72 -12.02
C ILE A 314 -5.84 3.83 -13.05
N LEU A 315 -5.37 3.51 -14.26
CA LEU A 315 -5.49 4.36 -15.44
C LEU A 315 -6.79 4.02 -16.19
N GLU A 316 -7.62 5.01 -16.40
CA GLU A 316 -8.83 4.92 -17.20
C GLU A 316 -8.58 5.22 -18.69
N ASP A 317 -9.50 4.79 -19.53
CA ASP A 317 -9.39 4.95 -20.98
C ASP A 317 -9.37 6.42 -21.44
N ASP A 318 -9.93 7.34 -20.61
CA ASP A 318 -9.93 8.79 -20.87
C ASP A 318 -8.68 9.51 -20.35
N GLY A 319 -7.69 8.75 -19.85
CA GLY A 319 -6.46 9.27 -19.29
C GLY A 319 -6.56 9.78 -17.85
N GLU A 320 -7.69 9.56 -17.17
CA GLU A 320 -7.78 9.79 -15.73
C GLU A 320 -7.07 8.68 -14.96
N VAL A 321 -6.33 9.05 -13.92
CA VAL A 321 -5.70 8.13 -12.98
C VAL A 321 -6.41 8.26 -11.64
N LYS A 322 -6.98 7.16 -11.14
CA LYS A 322 -7.50 7.04 -9.78
C LYS A 322 -6.43 6.52 -8.86
N ILE A 323 -6.19 7.20 -7.75
CA ILE A 323 -5.17 6.86 -6.74
C ILE A 323 -5.91 6.60 -5.43
N TYR A 324 -5.92 5.34 -5.00
CA TYR A 324 -6.57 4.89 -3.77
C TYR A 324 -5.59 4.90 -2.61
N TYR A 325 -6.02 5.39 -1.44
CA TYR A 325 -5.16 5.50 -0.28
C TYR A 325 -5.92 5.40 1.04
N GLY A 326 -5.28 4.76 2.02
CA GLY A 326 -5.71 4.81 3.40
C GLY A 326 -5.38 6.17 4.02
N ALA A 327 -6.34 6.77 4.72
CA ALA A 327 -6.20 8.04 5.41
C ALA A 327 -6.24 7.85 6.93
N ALA A 328 -5.26 8.41 7.63
CA ALA A 328 -5.12 8.38 9.09
C ALA A 328 -5.22 6.97 9.71
N ASP A 329 -4.85 5.91 8.95
CA ASP A 329 -5.05 4.50 9.30
C ASP A 329 -6.50 4.19 9.74
N THR A 330 -7.50 4.82 9.13
CA THR A 330 -8.89 4.79 9.62
C THR A 330 -9.93 4.59 8.53
N VAL A 331 -9.75 5.23 7.38
CA VAL A 331 -10.70 5.18 6.26
C VAL A 331 -9.97 5.04 4.94
N GLU A 332 -10.69 4.58 3.90
CA GLU A 332 -10.15 4.49 2.54
C GLU A 332 -10.68 5.64 1.69
N CYS A 333 -9.80 6.24 0.90
CA CYS A 333 -10.04 7.43 0.10
C CYS A 333 -9.57 7.24 -1.35
N VAL A 334 -9.98 8.15 -2.23
CA VAL A 334 -9.51 8.22 -3.61
C VAL A 334 -9.22 9.66 -4.02
N ALA A 335 -8.18 9.82 -4.82
CA ALA A 335 -7.87 11.05 -5.53
C ALA A 335 -7.76 10.76 -7.02
N THR A 336 -7.95 11.79 -7.86
CA THR A 336 -7.81 11.69 -9.32
C THR A 336 -6.84 12.73 -9.85
N ALA A 337 -6.19 12.38 -10.98
CA ALA A 337 -5.37 13.30 -11.75
C ALA A 337 -5.34 12.85 -13.22
N LYS A 338 -4.93 13.71 -14.14
CA LYS A 338 -4.67 13.30 -15.52
C LYS A 338 -3.27 12.68 -15.65
N LEU A 339 -3.16 11.62 -16.44
CA LEU A 339 -1.91 10.90 -16.66
C LEU A 339 -0.78 11.83 -17.13
N ASP A 340 -1.09 12.71 -18.10
CA ASP A 340 -0.09 13.63 -18.65
C ASP A 340 0.48 14.59 -17.60
N ASP A 341 -0.37 15.08 -16.67
CA ASP A 341 0.07 15.93 -15.57
C ASP A 341 0.98 15.17 -14.60
N LEU A 342 0.65 13.91 -14.30
CA LEU A 342 1.46 13.05 -13.42
C LEU A 342 2.84 12.73 -14.03
N ILE A 343 2.88 12.49 -15.35
CA ILE A 343 4.14 12.29 -16.09
C ILE A 343 4.96 13.57 -16.09
N ALA A 344 4.31 14.73 -16.35
CA ALA A 344 4.98 16.03 -16.33
C ALA A 344 5.63 16.30 -14.97
N LEU A 345 4.94 16.05 -13.85
CA LEU A 345 5.52 16.17 -12.49
C LEU A 345 6.80 15.36 -12.31
N CYS A 346 6.88 14.18 -12.93
CA CYS A 346 8.08 13.34 -12.83
C CYS A 346 9.23 13.87 -13.70
N LEU A 347 8.94 14.49 -14.85
CA LEU A 347 9.94 14.88 -15.85
C LEU A 347 10.42 16.33 -15.74
N GLU A 348 9.60 17.25 -15.19
CA GLU A 348 9.92 18.68 -15.05
C GLU A 348 11.05 18.98 -14.05
N ASN A 349 11.35 18.05 -13.17
CA ASN A 349 12.36 18.21 -12.11
C ASN A 349 13.68 17.45 -12.40
N LYS A 350 14.03 17.26 -13.66
CA LYS A 350 15.30 16.64 -14.06
C LYS A 350 16.51 17.51 -13.79
#